data_b2b00c2cd22057363542f43c36ce99c9
#
_entry.id   b2b00c2cd22057363542f43c36ce99c9
#
_cell.length_a   1.000
_cell.length_b   1.000
_cell.length_c   1.000
_cell.angle_alpha   90.00
_cell.angle_beta   90.00
_cell.angle_gamma   90.00
#
_symmetry.space_group_name_H-M   'P 1'
#
loop_
_entity.id
_entity.type
_entity.pdbx_description
1 polymer ?
#
loop_
_entity_poly.entity_id
_entity_poly.type
_entity_poly.pdbx_seq_one_letter_code
_entity_poly.pdbx_strand_id
1 'polypeptide(L)'
;MTTVREIIQSPLFARQKKKLHKQQIKDLDRAIKFIFSAPTLGDMKVGDLQGIRIYKFKSNSQQILLAYEVVESTLFLYAFGSHENFYRELKKYLGGV
;
A
#
# COMPACT_ATOMS: atom_id res chain seq x y z
N MET A 1 -0.93 -16.47 14.36
CA MET A 1 -1.28 -15.79 13.09
C MET A 1 -1.83 -14.40 13.37
N THR A 2 -1.38 -13.43 12.60
CA THR A 2 -1.85 -12.06 12.74
C THR A 2 -3.21 -11.91 12.04
N THR A 3 -4.22 -11.49 12.80
CA THR A 3 -5.52 -11.18 12.24
C THR A 3 -5.69 -9.67 12.21
N VAL A 4 -5.83 -9.12 11.00
CA VAL A 4 -6.04 -7.68 10.86
C VAL A 4 -7.48 -7.34 11.25
N ARG A 5 -7.63 -6.31 12.08
CA ARG A 5 -8.93 -5.85 12.55
C ARG A 5 -9.19 -4.39 12.23
N GLU A 6 -8.16 -3.64 11.93
CA GLU A 6 -8.26 -2.20 11.72
C GLU A 6 -7.40 -1.79 10.53
N ILE A 7 -7.89 -0.81 9.76
CA ILE A 7 -7.16 -0.25 8.63
C ILE A 7 -7.00 1.24 8.85
N ILE A 8 -5.75 1.71 8.75
CA ILE A 8 -5.45 3.13 8.86
C ILE A 8 -4.75 3.59 7.58
N GLN A 9 -5.25 4.65 6.97
CA GLN A 9 -4.66 5.25 5.79
C GLN A 9 -3.77 6.41 6.19
N SER A 10 -2.58 6.50 5.59
CA SER A 10 -1.75 7.70 5.76
C SER A 10 -2.39 8.87 5.04
N PRO A 11 -2.03 10.11 5.40
CA PRO A 11 -2.51 11.28 4.66
C PRO A 11 -2.14 11.23 3.18
N LEU A 12 -0.95 10.73 2.86
CA LEU A 12 -0.52 10.56 1.47
C LEU A 12 -1.43 9.59 0.73
N PHE A 13 -1.71 8.43 1.33
CA PHE A 13 -2.58 7.42 0.72
C PHE A 13 -3.97 8.00 0.44
N ALA A 14 -4.53 8.69 1.41
CA ALA A 14 -5.86 9.29 1.27
C ALA A 14 -5.90 10.31 0.13
N ARG A 15 -4.86 11.15 0.00
CA ARG A 15 -4.78 12.12 -1.09
C ARG A 15 -4.67 11.44 -2.44
N GLN A 16 -3.88 10.38 -2.52
CA GLN A 16 -3.72 9.63 -3.76
C GLN A 16 -5.02 8.98 -4.18
N LYS A 17 -5.75 8.41 -3.22
CA LYS A 17 -7.02 7.73 -3.51
C LYS A 17 -8.07 8.68 -4.07
N LYS A 18 -8.09 9.92 -3.60
CA LYS A 18 -9.06 10.92 -4.07
C LYS A 18 -8.93 11.23 -5.56
N LYS A 19 -7.78 11.00 -6.14
CA LYS A 19 -7.52 11.31 -7.56
C LYS A 19 -7.85 10.16 -8.49
N LEU A 20 -8.27 9.01 -7.96
CA LEU A 20 -8.53 7.83 -8.77
C LEU A 20 -9.90 7.87 -9.41
N HIS A 21 -10.01 7.22 -10.59
CA HIS A 21 -11.29 6.97 -11.23
C HIS A 21 -11.99 5.77 -10.57
N LYS A 22 -13.28 5.61 -10.83
CA LYS A 22 -14.08 4.55 -10.21
C LYS A 22 -13.47 3.16 -10.36
N GLN A 23 -13.01 2.80 -11.57
CA GLN A 23 -12.45 1.47 -11.80
C GLN A 23 -11.16 1.27 -11.01
N GLN A 24 -10.34 2.30 -10.92
CA GLN A 24 -9.10 2.25 -10.16
C GLN A 24 -9.38 2.07 -8.67
N ILE A 25 -10.41 2.74 -8.16
CA ILE A 25 -10.81 2.59 -6.76
C ILE A 25 -11.26 1.15 -6.49
N LYS A 26 -12.02 0.55 -7.40
CA LYS A 26 -12.46 -0.84 -7.26
C LYS A 26 -11.25 -1.80 -7.22
N ASP A 27 -10.29 -1.57 -8.10
CA ASP A 27 -9.10 -2.40 -8.16
C ASP A 27 -8.27 -2.26 -6.89
N LEU A 28 -8.14 -1.03 -6.39
CA LEU A 28 -7.42 -0.76 -5.14
C LEU A 28 -8.13 -1.41 -3.95
N ASP A 29 -9.45 -1.25 -3.86
CA ASP A 29 -10.22 -1.84 -2.77
C ASP A 29 -10.13 -3.37 -2.77
N ARG A 30 -10.10 -3.98 -3.96
CA ARG A 30 -9.91 -5.43 -4.06
C ARG A 30 -8.54 -5.84 -3.54
N ALA A 31 -7.51 -5.08 -3.90
CA ALA A 31 -6.15 -5.35 -3.41
C ALA A 31 -6.09 -5.26 -1.89
N ILE A 32 -6.73 -4.24 -1.33
CA ILE A 32 -6.77 -4.07 0.12
C ILE A 32 -7.49 -5.24 0.80
N LYS A 33 -8.56 -5.74 0.21
CA LYS A 33 -9.28 -6.90 0.75
C LYS A 33 -8.39 -8.15 0.77
N PHE A 34 -7.61 -8.37 -0.29
CA PHE A 34 -6.68 -9.49 -0.31
C PHE A 34 -5.64 -9.37 0.79
N ILE A 35 -5.07 -8.18 0.96
CA ILE A 35 -4.08 -7.93 2.01
C ILE A 35 -4.71 -8.12 3.39
N PHE A 36 -5.92 -7.65 3.58
CA PHE A 36 -6.64 -7.79 4.84
C PHE A 36 -6.81 -9.26 5.22
N SER A 37 -7.12 -10.10 4.22
CA SER A 37 -7.31 -11.54 4.43
C SER A 37 -6.00 -12.30 4.60
N ALA A 38 -4.93 -11.82 3.97
CA ALA A 38 -3.63 -12.48 3.98
C ALA A 38 -2.52 -11.43 4.06
N PRO A 39 -2.24 -10.91 5.25
CA PRO A 39 -1.31 -9.76 5.41
C PRO A 39 0.12 -9.99 4.91
N THR A 40 0.52 -11.26 4.73
CA THR A 40 1.86 -11.57 4.26
C THR A 40 1.98 -11.66 2.74
N LEU A 41 0.93 -11.30 2.00
CA LEU A 41 0.94 -11.37 0.53
C LEU A 41 2.02 -10.49 -0.11
N GLY A 42 2.23 -9.29 0.42
CA GLY A 42 3.23 -8.39 -0.13
C GLY A 42 4.64 -8.82 0.20
N ASP A 43 5.58 -8.43 -0.66
CA ASP A 43 7.00 -8.73 -0.45
C ASP A 43 7.58 -7.83 0.63
N MET A 44 8.20 -8.42 1.66
CA MET A 44 8.85 -7.67 2.72
C MET A 44 10.10 -7.00 2.17
N LYS A 45 10.25 -5.72 2.43
CA LYS A 45 11.43 -4.96 1.99
C LYS A 45 12.45 -4.87 3.11
N VAL A 46 13.69 -4.60 2.72
CA VAL A 46 14.83 -4.45 3.65
C VAL A 46 15.48 -3.09 3.41
N GLY A 47 16.44 -2.73 4.27
CA GLY A 47 17.12 -1.45 4.16
C GLY A 47 16.21 -0.31 4.59
N ASP A 48 16.16 0.75 3.78
CA ASP A 48 15.38 1.96 4.10
C ASP A 48 13.89 1.68 4.30
N LEU A 49 13.40 0.59 3.70
CA LEU A 49 11.97 0.25 3.75
C LEU A 49 11.71 -0.96 4.64
N GLN A 50 12.61 -1.24 5.56
CA GLN A 50 12.46 -2.39 6.45
C GLN A 50 11.14 -2.31 7.22
N GLY A 51 10.42 -3.44 7.25
CA GLY A 51 9.12 -3.51 7.89
C GLY A 51 7.94 -3.23 6.95
N ILE A 52 8.23 -2.68 5.77
CA ILE A 52 7.20 -2.34 4.79
C ILE A 52 7.08 -3.51 3.81
N ARG A 53 5.84 -3.85 3.48
CA ARG A 53 5.55 -4.83 2.44
C ARG A 53 5.01 -4.12 1.21
N ILE A 54 5.34 -4.64 0.04
CA ILE A 54 4.88 -4.09 -1.24
C ILE A 54 4.03 -5.16 -1.93
N TYR A 55 2.77 -4.83 -2.18
CA TYR A 55 1.86 -5.68 -2.92
C TYR A 55 1.66 -5.10 -4.31
N LYS A 56 1.81 -5.95 -5.33
CA LYS A 56 1.69 -5.52 -6.73
C LYS A 56 0.37 -6.00 -7.29
N PHE A 57 -0.35 -5.12 -7.98
CA PHE A 57 -1.58 -5.49 -8.65
C PHE A 57 -1.72 -4.66 -9.92
N LYS A 58 -2.64 -5.07 -10.80
CA LYS A 58 -2.88 -4.34 -12.05
C LYS A 58 -4.16 -3.55 -11.99
N SER A 59 -4.13 -2.35 -12.54
CA SER A 59 -5.29 -1.50 -12.72
C SER A 59 -5.14 -0.79 -14.06
N ASN A 60 -6.13 -0.94 -14.93
CA ASN A 60 -6.10 -0.37 -16.27
C ASN A 60 -4.83 -0.76 -17.04
N SER A 61 -4.47 -2.04 -16.98
CA SER A 61 -3.29 -2.60 -17.65
C SER A 61 -1.96 -2.05 -17.13
N GLN A 62 -1.98 -1.28 -16.05
CA GLN A 62 -0.79 -0.72 -15.43
C GLN A 62 -0.52 -1.42 -14.12
N GLN A 63 0.75 -1.74 -13.86
CA GLN A 63 1.13 -2.32 -12.58
C GLN A 63 1.20 -1.25 -11.51
N ILE A 64 0.51 -1.50 -10.39
CA ILE A 64 0.47 -0.59 -9.26
C ILE A 64 1.15 -1.26 -8.07
N LEU A 65 1.93 -0.49 -7.35
CA LEU A 65 2.60 -0.91 -6.13
C LEU A 65 1.90 -0.29 -4.93
N LEU A 66 1.58 -1.11 -3.94
CA LEU A 66 0.92 -0.65 -2.72
C LEU A 66 1.80 -0.97 -1.52
N ALA A 67 2.23 0.07 -0.81
CA ALA A 67 3.07 -0.07 0.38
C ALA A 67 2.20 -0.11 1.63
N TYR A 68 2.42 -1.12 2.45
CA TYR A 68 1.69 -1.25 3.69
C TYR A 68 2.56 -1.89 4.77
N GLU A 69 2.09 -1.78 6.00
CA GLU A 69 2.74 -2.43 7.14
C GLU A 69 1.65 -2.98 8.06
N VAL A 70 1.91 -4.13 8.66
CA VAL A 70 1.01 -4.69 9.67
C VAL A 70 1.71 -4.62 11.02
N VAL A 71 1.11 -3.89 11.95
CA VAL A 71 1.61 -3.77 13.32
C VAL A 71 0.50 -4.27 14.22
N GLU A 72 0.77 -5.39 14.89
CA GLU A 72 -0.24 -6.09 15.69
C GLU A 72 -1.44 -6.44 14.81
N SER A 73 -2.63 -5.91 15.08
CA SER A 73 -3.82 -6.19 14.27
C SER A 73 -4.22 -5.02 13.39
N THR A 74 -3.33 -4.04 13.19
CA THR A 74 -3.61 -2.86 12.38
C THR A 74 -2.85 -2.91 11.06
N LEU A 75 -3.58 -2.69 9.97
CA LEU A 75 -3.02 -2.56 8.64
C LEU A 75 -2.85 -1.09 8.32
N PHE A 76 -1.61 -0.65 8.17
CA PHE A 76 -1.30 0.72 7.79
C PHE A 76 -1.05 0.79 6.30
N LEU A 77 -1.82 1.61 5.59
CA LEU A 77 -1.68 1.83 4.16
C LEU A 77 -0.90 3.12 3.95
N TYR A 78 0.33 3.04 3.44
CA TYR A 78 1.22 4.18 3.33
C TYR A 78 1.10 4.95 2.02
N ALA A 79 1.15 4.24 0.89
CA ALA A 79 1.16 4.87 -0.42
C ALA A 79 0.95 3.83 -1.50
N PHE A 80 0.51 4.28 -2.67
CA PHE A 80 0.46 3.42 -3.84
C PHE A 80 0.80 4.25 -5.08
N GLY A 81 1.12 3.59 -6.17
CA GLY A 81 1.44 4.29 -7.41
C GLY A 81 2.10 3.38 -8.41
N SER A 82 2.33 3.92 -9.62
CA SER A 82 3.06 3.19 -10.65
C SER A 82 4.53 3.06 -10.25
N HIS A 83 5.22 2.10 -10.86
CA HIS A 83 6.60 1.79 -10.49
C HIS A 83 7.54 3.00 -10.57
N GLU A 84 7.30 3.89 -11.51
CA GLU A 84 8.26 4.92 -11.88
C GLU A 84 8.63 5.90 -10.75
N ASN A 85 7.63 6.40 -10.02
CA ASN A 85 7.87 7.39 -8.97
C ASN A 85 7.58 6.87 -7.56
N PHE A 86 7.06 5.66 -7.47
CA PHE A 86 6.53 5.13 -6.23
C PHE A 86 7.55 5.12 -5.09
N TYR A 87 8.71 4.52 -5.35
CA TYR A 87 9.72 4.35 -4.30
C TYR A 87 10.29 5.68 -3.83
N ARG A 88 10.47 6.61 -4.75
CA ARG A 88 10.98 7.93 -4.41
C ARG A 88 10.02 8.67 -3.49
N GLU A 89 8.74 8.67 -3.82
CA GLU A 89 7.75 9.33 -3.00
C GLU A 89 7.57 8.66 -1.64
N LEU A 90 7.61 7.33 -1.62
CA LEU A 90 7.49 6.57 -0.38
C LEU A 90 8.65 6.87 0.56
N LYS A 91 9.87 6.83 0.05
CA LYS A 91 11.06 7.13 0.86
C LYS A 91 11.02 8.55 1.41
N LYS A 92 10.60 9.48 0.59
CA LYS A 92 10.45 10.88 1.00
C LYS A 92 9.44 11.01 2.14
N TYR A 93 8.31 10.34 2.01
CA TYR A 93 7.26 10.36 3.02
C TYR A 93 7.75 9.75 4.34
N LEU A 94 8.33 8.55 4.27
CA LEU A 94 8.79 7.82 5.46
C LEU A 94 10.01 8.47 6.11
N GLY A 95 10.86 9.11 5.31
CA GLY A 95 12.07 9.75 5.82
C GLY A 95 11.83 11.06 6.51
N GLY A 96 10.62 11.61 6.43
CA GLY A 96 10.30 12.87 7.07
C GLY A 96 11.04 14.08 6.49
N VAL A 97 11.47 13.95 5.25
CA VAL A 97 12.27 14.99 4.60
C VAL A 97 11.45 15.76 3.59
#